data_c83957d999b8a25b610504ce356563b9
#
_entry.id   c83957d999b8a25b610504ce356563b9
#
_cell.length_a   1.000
_cell.length_b   1.000
_cell.length_c   1.000
_cell.angle_alpha   90.00
_cell.angle_beta   90.00
_cell.angle_gamma   90.00
#
_symmetry.space_group_name_H-M   'P 1'
#
loop_
_entity.id
_entity.type
_entity.pdbx_description
1 polymer ?
#
loop_
_entity_poly.entity_id
_entity_poly.type
_entity_poly.pdbx_seq_one_letter_code
_entity_poly.pdbx_strand_id
1 'polypeptide(L)'
;IQRAKRLFNVAMAKVDYQADYNYCYCTKSSHFSFVMEEVLKQGVHLETSSAFDINIMESLYEQGLMKPDTYVICNGFKRPQYVENIQNLMRQGFTNVIPILDNKFELDLLLKDFDMKFKVGIRIAAEEEPKFDFYTSRLGIRYNDIIPYYMNNIAENEQVELKMLHFFINTGVKDTAYYWNELNKAVNLYCELKKKCPELDSLNIGGGFPIQTHLDMSYDYEYMAEEIVAQVKNICDLNGVAEPHIFTEFGSYTVGES
;
A
#
# COMPACT_ATOMS: atom_id res chain seq x y z
N ILE A 1 -10.33 2.58 -13.22
CA ILE A 1 -9.54 1.39 -12.85
C ILE A 1 -8.70 0.94 -14.04
N GLN A 2 -9.30 0.51 -15.15
CA GLN A 2 -8.58 -0.06 -16.31
C GLN A 2 -7.53 0.90 -16.88
N ARG A 3 -7.81 2.21 -16.90
CA ARG A 3 -6.83 3.22 -17.32
C ARG A 3 -5.58 3.18 -16.46
N ALA A 4 -5.70 3.19 -15.13
CA ALA A 4 -4.56 3.16 -14.23
C ALA A 4 -3.77 1.85 -14.34
N LYS A 5 -4.46 0.70 -14.40
CA LYS A 5 -3.80 -0.60 -14.62
C LYS A 5 -2.99 -0.60 -15.92
N ARG A 6 -3.57 -0.07 -16.99
CA ARG A 6 -2.88 0.04 -18.29
C ARG A 6 -1.64 0.96 -18.19
N LEU A 7 -1.76 2.12 -17.57
CA LEU A 7 -0.65 3.08 -17.43
C LEU A 7 0.56 2.43 -16.75
N PHE A 8 0.37 1.80 -15.60
CA PHE A 8 1.46 1.14 -14.89
C PHE A 8 2.00 -0.08 -15.63
N ASN A 9 1.14 -0.93 -16.19
CA ASN A 9 1.60 -2.12 -16.95
C ASN A 9 2.39 -1.74 -18.20
N VAL A 10 1.98 -0.68 -18.92
CA VAL A 10 2.73 -0.17 -20.07
C VAL A 10 4.07 0.43 -19.63
N ALA A 11 4.08 1.21 -18.53
CA ALA A 11 5.30 1.76 -17.98
C ALA A 11 6.29 0.65 -17.58
N MET A 12 5.80 -0.41 -16.93
CA MET A 12 6.60 -1.57 -16.54
C MET A 12 7.17 -2.31 -17.76
N ALA A 13 6.35 -2.52 -18.78
CA ALA A 13 6.80 -3.18 -20.01
C ALA A 13 7.89 -2.40 -20.74
N LYS A 14 7.82 -1.05 -20.72
CA LYS A 14 8.85 -0.19 -21.37
C LYS A 14 10.25 -0.35 -20.78
N VAL A 15 10.35 -0.72 -19.51
CA VAL A 15 11.64 -0.85 -18.79
C VAL A 15 11.98 -2.28 -18.39
N ASP A 16 11.25 -3.27 -18.90
CA ASP A 16 11.42 -4.68 -18.55
C ASP A 16 11.38 -4.93 -17.03
N TYR A 17 10.37 -4.35 -16.37
CA TYR A 17 10.14 -4.50 -14.93
C TYR A 17 9.69 -5.92 -14.60
N GLN A 18 10.34 -6.58 -13.64
CA GLN A 18 10.16 -8.01 -13.40
C GLN A 18 9.10 -8.37 -12.35
N ALA A 19 8.49 -7.39 -11.71
CA ALA A 19 7.42 -7.60 -10.73
C ALA A 19 6.08 -7.03 -11.22
N ASP A 20 5.01 -7.22 -10.46
CA ASP A 20 3.66 -6.90 -10.88
C ASP A 20 3.19 -5.55 -10.33
N TYR A 21 2.18 -4.99 -11.00
CA TYR A 21 1.40 -3.87 -10.52
C TYR A 21 0.07 -4.35 -9.92
N ASN A 22 -0.24 -3.86 -8.72
CA ASN A 22 -1.43 -4.20 -7.97
C ASN A 22 -2.25 -2.94 -7.64
N TYR A 23 -3.45 -2.88 -8.18
CA TYR A 23 -4.39 -1.80 -7.91
C TYR A 23 -5.25 -2.16 -6.69
N CYS A 24 -5.20 -1.36 -5.62
CA CYS A 24 -6.08 -1.47 -4.47
C CYS A 24 -7.13 -0.38 -4.51
N TYR A 25 -8.39 -0.78 -4.41
CA TYR A 25 -9.50 0.15 -4.25
C TYR A 25 -9.66 0.50 -2.76
N CYS A 26 -9.75 1.81 -2.45
CA CYS A 26 -9.97 2.28 -1.09
C CYS A 26 -11.45 2.23 -0.75
N THR A 27 -11.85 1.31 0.13
CA THR A 27 -13.25 1.10 0.52
C THR A 27 -13.89 2.35 1.14
N LYS A 28 -13.11 3.16 1.85
CA LYS A 28 -13.58 4.43 2.45
C LYS A 28 -14.13 5.45 1.44
N SER A 29 -13.79 5.32 0.15
CA SER A 29 -14.27 6.24 -0.89
C SER A 29 -15.71 5.97 -1.29
N SER A 30 -16.16 4.71 -1.27
CA SER A 30 -17.56 4.32 -1.41
C SER A 30 -17.75 2.88 -0.94
N HIS A 31 -18.74 2.67 -0.07
CA HIS A 31 -19.14 1.36 0.46
C HIS A 31 -20.40 0.80 -0.19
N PHE A 32 -20.95 1.46 -1.17
CA PHE A 32 -22.16 0.96 -1.83
C PHE A 32 -21.89 -0.39 -2.50
N SER A 33 -22.77 -1.38 -2.28
CA SER A 33 -22.59 -2.74 -2.78
C SER A 33 -22.39 -2.79 -4.28
N PHE A 34 -23.18 -2.05 -5.04
CA PHE A 34 -23.05 -1.99 -6.50
C PHE A 34 -21.69 -1.43 -6.97
N VAL A 35 -21.11 -0.48 -6.22
CA VAL A 35 -19.76 0.03 -6.51
C VAL A 35 -18.72 -1.05 -6.23
N MET A 36 -18.80 -1.71 -5.07
CA MET A 36 -17.89 -2.77 -4.68
C MET A 36 -17.93 -3.95 -5.68
N GLU A 37 -19.13 -4.35 -6.11
CA GLU A 37 -19.30 -5.39 -7.12
C GLU A 37 -18.63 -5.03 -8.44
N GLU A 38 -18.86 -3.82 -8.95
CA GLU A 38 -18.25 -3.36 -10.20
C GLU A 38 -16.71 -3.23 -10.10
N VAL A 39 -16.22 -2.75 -8.96
CA VAL A 39 -14.79 -2.64 -8.69
C VAL A 39 -14.13 -4.03 -8.69
N LEU A 40 -14.71 -5.01 -7.99
CA LEU A 40 -14.16 -6.36 -7.91
C LEU A 40 -14.18 -7.11 -9.24
N LYS A 41 -15.18 -6.86 -10.10
CA LYS A 41 -15.20 -7.40 -11.48
C LYS A 41 -14.01 -6.96 -12.31
N GLN A 42 -13.36 -5.84 -11.95
CA GLN A 42 -12.15 -5.36 -12.62
C GLN A 42 -10.86 -6.09 -12.18
N GLY A 43 -10.98 -7.09 -11.30
CA GLY A 43 -9.82 -7.83 -10.79
C GLY A 43 -8.84 -6.95 -10.01
N VAL A 44 -9.36 -6.15 -9.08
CA VAL A 44 -8.57 -5.32 -8.19
C VAL A 44 -8.48 -5.91 -6.80
N HIS A 45 -7.57 -5.37 -6.01
CA HIS A 45 -7.41 -5.62 -4.59
C HIS A 45 -8.11 -4.55 -3.77
N LEU A 46 -8.13 -4.69 -2.45
CA LEU A 46 -8.84 -3.77 -1.55
C LEU A 46 -7.90 -3.16 -0.52
N GLU A 47 -8.15 -1.89 -0.22
CA GLU A 47 -7.60 -1.20 0.96
C GLU A 47 -8.74 -0.91 1.92
N THR A 48 -8.50 -1.16 3.19
CA THR A 48 -9.45 -0.97 4.28
C THR A 48 -8.81 -0.17 5.42
N SER A 49 -9.62 0.53 6.19
CA SER A 49 -9.15 1.34 7.31
C SER A 49 -9.98 1.16 8.60
N SER A 50 -10.93 0.24 8.60
CA SER A 50 -11.80 0.01 9.76
C SER A 50 -12.31 -1.43 9.87
N ALA A 51 -12.81 -1.79 11.06
CA ALA A 51 -13.47 -3.06 11.30
C ALA A 51 -14.72 -3.25 10.41
N PHE A 52 -15.43 -2.16 10.13
CA PHE A 52 -16.62 -2.17 9.27
C PHE A 52 -16.30 -2.61 7.84
N ASP A 53 -15.16 -2.16 7.30
CA ASP A 53 -14.73 -2.54 5.94
C ASP A 53 -14.51 -4.06 5.83
N ILE A 54 -13.95 -4.70 6.87
CA ILE A 54 -13.75 -6.15 6.89
C ILE A 54 -15.08 -6.90 6.84
N ASN A 55 -16.11 -6.44 7.57
CA ASN A 55 -17.44 -7.05 7.52
C ASN A 55 -18.05 -6.98 6.10
N ILE A 56 -17.79 -5.90 5.38
CA ILE A 56 -18.20 -5.80 3.97
C ILE A 56 -17.48 -6.84 3.13
N MET A 57 -16.18 -7.05 3.35
CA MET A 57 -15.39 -8.03 2.62
C MET A 57 -15.86 -9.46 2.87
N GLU A 58 -16.21 -9.80 4.11
CA GLU A 58 -16.80 -11.10 4.45
C GLU A 58 -18.10 -11.34 3.67
N SER A 59 -18.98 -10.34 3.62
CA SER A 59 -20.22 -10.41 2.84
C SER A 59 -19.96 -10.57 1.33
N LEU A 60 -18.97 -9.88 0.78
CA LEU A 60 -18.60 -9.99 -0.64
C LEU A 60 -18.01 -11.38 -0.95
N TYR A 61 -17.25 -11.95 -0.02
CA TYR A 61 -16.70 -13.28 -0.15
C TYR A 61 -17.79 -14.35 -0.14
N GLU A 62 -18.75 -14.27 0.79
CA GLU A 62 -19.93 -15.16 0.86
C GLU A 62 -20.76 -15.14 -0.43
N GLN A 63 -20.79 -13.98 -1.12
CA GLN A 63 -21.45 -13.82 -2.40
C GLN A 63 -20.59 -14.30 -3.60
N GLY A 64 -19.38 -14.81 -3.34
CA GLY A 64 -18.47 -15.26 -4.40
C GLY A 64 -17.83 -14.16 -5.24
N LEU A 65 -17.86 -12.91 -4.77
CA LEU A 65 -17.31 -11.75 -5.46
C LEU A 65 -15.82 -11.50 -5.13
N MET A 66 -15.35 -12.01 -4.01
CA MET A 66 -13.93 -11.96 -3.62
C MET A 66 -13.30 -13.35 -3.69
N LYS A 67 -12.00 -13.36 -3.99
CA LYS A 67 -11.17 -14.58 -3.97
C LYS A 67 -10.25 -14.60 -2.75
N PRO A 68 -9.88 -15.79 -2.24
CA PRO A 68 -8.98 -15.91 -1.10
C PRO A 68 -7.57 -15.31 -1.32
N ASP A 69 -7.14 -15.17 -2.56
CA ASP A 69 -5.84 -14.59 -2.95
C ASP A 69 -5.90 -13.07 -3.20
N THR A 70 -7.08 -12.46 -3.07
CA THR A 70 -7.21 -11.00 -3.12
C THR A 70 -6.39 -10.35 -2.01
N TYR A 71 -5.54 -9.40 -2.36
CA TYR A 71 -4.86 -8.59 -1.36
C TYR A 71 -5.84 -7.71 -0.60
N VAL A 72 -5.70 -7.69 0.72
CA VAL A 72 -6.43 -6.82 1.64
C VAL A 72 -5.41 -6.04 2.45
N ILE A 73 -5.21 -4.78 2.09
CA ILE A 73 -4.29 -3.87 2.78
C ILE A 73 -5.04 -3.20 3.92
N CYS A 74 -4.63 -3.47 5.16
CA CYS A 74 -5.34 -3.01 6.35
C CYS A 74 -4.61 -1.81 6.96
N ASN A 75 -4.99 -0.61 6.52
CA ASN A 75 -4.51 0.65 7.06
C ASN A 75 -5.29 1.08 8.33
N GLY A 76 -4.92 2.21 8.91
CA GLY A 76 -5.61 2.80 10.06
C GLY A 76 -5.29 2.13 11.40
N PHE A 77 -5.76 2.75 12.46
CA PHE A 77 -5.49 2.29 13.84
C PHE A 77 -6.06 0.90 14.12
N LYS A 78 -5.23 0.00 14.62
CA LYS A 78 -5.58 -1.38 14.96
C LYS A 78 -6.32 -1.45 16.30
N ARG A 79 -7.60 -1.03 16.30
CA ARG A 79 -8.50 -1.21 17.46
C ARG A 79 -8.84 -2.69 17.65
N PRO A 80 -9.19 -3.15 18.87
CA PRO A 80 -9.44 -4.56 19.15
C PRO A 80 -10.40 -5.24 18.17
N GLN A 81 -11.54 -4.64 17.89
CA GLN A 81 -12.51 -5.18 16.93
C GLN A 81 -11.94 -5.32 15.50
N TYR A 82 -11.09 -4.36 15.09
CA TYR A 82 -10.46 -4.42 13.78
C TYR A 82 -9.43 -5.54 13.70
N VAL A 83 -8.62 -5.71 14.75
CA VAL A 83 -7.66 -6.82 14.87
C VAL A 83 -8.35 -8.17 14.83
N GLU A 84 -9.46 -8.34 15.59
CA GLU A 84 -10.27 -9.56 15.58
C GLU A 84 -10.83 -9.86 14.19
N ASN A 85 -11.42 -8.87 13.52
CA ASN A 85 -11.97 -9.04 12.18
C ASN A 85 -10.88 -9.40 11.15
N ILE A 86 -9.70 -8.78 11.22
CA ILE A 86 -8.55 -9.12 10.36
C ILE A 86 -8.15 -10.59 10.56
N GLN A 87 -8.04 -11.04 11.82
CA GLN A 87 -7.71 -12.43 12.11
C GLN A 87 -8.77 -13.40 11.58
N ASN A 88 -10.05 -13.07 11.74
CA ASN A 88 -11.14 -13.89 11.23
C ASN A 88 -11.09 -14.03 9.71
N LEU A 89 -10.78 -12.94 9.00
CA LEU A 89 -10.60 -12.99 7.55
C LEU A 89 -9.46 -13.94 7.15
N MET A 90 -8.33 -13.91 7.86
CA MET A 90 -7.23 -14.86 7.64
C MET A 90 -7.64 -16.30 7.92
N ARG A 91 -8.43 -16.54 9.00
CA ARG A 91 -8.95 -17.87 9.33
C ARG A 91 -9.91 -18.43 8.27
N GLN A 92 -10.60 -17.56 7.53
CA GLN A 92 -11.44 -17.93 6.39
C GLN A 92 -10.64 -18.35 5.15
N GLY A 93 -9.30 -18.28 5.20
CA GLY A 93 -8.42 -18.72 4.14
C GLY A 93 -7.86 -17.62 3.25
N PHE A 94 -8.07 -16.36 3.60
CA PHE A 94 -7.42 -15.25 2.89
C PHE A 94 -5.92 -15.24 3.18
N THR A 95 -5.11 -15.34 2.12
CA THR A 95 -3.65 -15.53 2.21
C THR A 95 -2.85 -14.23 2.08
N ASN A 96 -3.49 -13.17 1.60
CA ASN A 96 -2.86 -11.88 1.30
C ASN A 96 -3.46 -10.72 2.10
N VAL A 97 -3.74 -10.96 3.38
CA VAL A 97 -4.16 -9.92 4.32
C VAL A 97 -2.90 -9.31 4.94
N ILE A 98 -2.72 -8.00 4.76
CA ILE A 98 -1.50 -7.29 5.19
C ILE A 98 -1.87 -6.11 6.08
N PRO A 99 -1.89 -6.28 7.42
CA PRO A 99 -1.95 -5.16 8.35
C PRO A 99 -0.74 -4.25 8.17
N ILE A 100 -0.99 -2.95 8.00
CA ILE A 100 0.07 -1.94 7.89
C ILE A 100 0.30 -1.34 9.27
N LEU A 101 1.53 -1.40 9.76
CA LEU A 101 1.93 -0.82 11.04
C LEU A 101 2.07 0.70 10.89
N ASP A 102 1.16 1.44 11.52
CA ASP A 102 1.15 2.90 11.54
C ASP A 102 2.00 3.48 12.69
N ASN A 103 2.46 2.63 13.60
CA ASN A 103 3.36 2.97 14.70
C ASN A 103 4.07 1.72 15.26
N LYS A 104 5.05 1.94 16.13
CA LYS A 104 5.88 0.86 16.70
C LYS A 104 5.15 -0.09 17.66
N PHE A 105 4.01 0.31 18.21
CA PHE A 105 3.27 -0.46 19.22
C PHE A 105 2.23 -1.41 18.64
N GLU A 106 1.83 -1.21 17.38
CA GLU A 106 0.78 -2.04 16.76
C GLU A 106 1.20 -3.50 16.57
N LEU A 107 2.49 -3.76 16.37
CA LEU A 107 2.96 -5.14 16.26
C LEU A 107 2.70 -5.94 17.54
N ASP A 108 2.90 -5.35 18.70
CA ASP A 108 2.66 -6.03 20.00
C ASP A 108 1.17 -6.39 20.15
N LEU A 109 0.27 -5.55 19.66
CA LEU A 109 -1.16 -5.84 19.65
C LEU A 109 -1.49 -7.03 18.74
N LEU A 110 -0.92 -7.06 17.52
CA LEU A 110 -1.12 -8.16 16.58
C LEU A 110 -0.54 -9.47 17.13
N LEU A 111 0.66 -9.45 17.68
CA LEU A 111 1.30 -10.63 18.27
C LEU A 111 0.53 -11.19 19.47
N LYS A 112 -0.11 -10.32 20.26
CA LYS A 112 -0.93 -10.73 21.40
C LYS A 112 -2.22 -11.43 20.98
N ASP A 113 -2.85 -10.92 19.91
CA ASP A 113 -4.21 -11.33 19.54
C ASP A 113 -4.23 -12.39 18.44
N PHE A 114 -3.19 -12.46 17.57
CA PHE A 114 -3.11 -13.43 16.51
C PHE A 114 -2.48 -14.76 16.98
N ASP A 115 -3.11 -15.86 16.64
CA ASP A 115 -2.67 -17.21 16.97
C ASP A 115 -2.06 -17.97 15.77
N MET A 116 -1.80 -17.27 14.69
CA MET A 116 -1.27 -17.81 13.44
C MET A 116 -0.13 -16.94 12.89
N LYS A 117 0.62 -17.47 11.94
CA LYS A 117 1.58 -16.68 11.15
C LYS A 117 0.85 -15.63 10.33
N PHE A 118 1.40 -14.44 10.25
CA PHE A 118 0.80 -13.33 9.51
C PHE A 118 1.83 -12.45 8.83
N LYS A 119 1.39 -11.76 7.80
CA LYS A 119 2.16 -10.78 7.04
C LYS A 119 1.89 -9.39 7.60
N VAL A 120 2.87 -8.51 7.55
CA VAL A 120 2.71 -7.08 7.87
C VAL A 120 3.36 -6.20 6.83
N GLY A 121 2.90 -4.96 6.77
CA GLY A 121 3.61 -3.86 6.14
C GLY A 121 4.02 -2.83 7.17
N ILE A 122 4.98 -1.98 6.83
CA ILE A 122 5.38 -0.84 7.65
C ILE A 122 5.10 0.43 6.87
N ARG A 123 4.34 1.36 7.46
CA ARG A 123 4.15 2.69 6.91
C ARG A 123 5.35 3.56 7.24
N ILE A 124 5.90 4.17 6.20
CA ILE A 124 6.97 5.15 6.31
C ILE A 124 6.34 6.50 6.68
N ALA A 125 6.81 7.13 7.76
CA ALA A 125 6.49 8.51 8.05
C ALA A 125 7.31 9.41 7.11
N ALA A 126 6.65 9.95 6.08
CA ALA A 126 7.27 10.91 5.17
C ALA A 126 7.69 12.18 5.92
N GLU A 127 8.78 12.79 5.48
CA GLU A 127 9.19 14.10 5.99
C GLU A 127 8.19 15.16 5.53
N GLU A 128 8.08 16.26 6.30
CA GLU A 128 7.12 17.30 5.98
C GLU A 128 7.50 18.08 4.73
N GLU A 129 6.50 18.45 3.95
CA GLU A 129 6.70 19.43 2.88
C GLU A 129 7.05 20.79 3.53
N PRO A 130 8.14 21.45 3.12
CA PRO A 130 8.66 22.66 3.80
C PRO A 130 7.71 23.86 3.87
N LYS A 131 6.53 23.77 3.24
CA LYS A 131 5.52 24.83 3.19
C LYS A 131 4.44 24.76 4.28
N PHE A 132 4.44 23.69 5.09
CA PHE A 132 3.42 23.50 6.11
C PHE A 132 4.05 23.54 7.51
N ASP A 133 3.87 24.65 8.21
CA ASP A 133 4.40 24.87 9.57
C ASP A 133 3.81 23.93 10.65
N PHE A 134 2.82 23.09 10.35
CA PHE A 134 2.04 22.38 11.38
C PHE A 134 1.72 20.89 11.12
N TYR A 135 2.24 20.24 10.09
CA TYR A 135 1.84 18.88 9.78
C TYR A 135 2.99 17.88 9.84
N THR A 136 3.26 17.37 11.04
CA THR A 136 4.02 16.12 11.21
C THR A 136 3.12 14.95 10.84
N SER A 137 3.55 14.08 9.93
CA SER A 137 2.88 12.80 9.74
C SER A 137 2.82 12.07 11.09
N ARG A 138 1.63 12.01 11.70
CA ARG A 138 1.41 11.31 12.96
C ARG A 138 1.39 9.80 12.80
N LEU A 139 1.40 9.33 11.57
CA LEU A 139 1.31 7.93 11.20
C LEU A 139 2.60 7.48 10.52
N GLY A 140 3.01 6.27 10.84
CA GLY A 140 4.19 5.65 10.29
C GLY A 140 5.39 5.64 11.24
N ILE A 141 6.43 4.94 10.80
CA ILE A 141 7.73 4.84 11.46
C ILE A 141 8.72 5.68 10.65
N ARG A 142 9.57 6.45 11.32
CA ARG A 142 10.55 7.31 10.64
C ARG A 142 11.56 6.47 9.84
N TYR A 143 12.03 6.99 8.71
CA TYR A 143 13.00 6.30 7.83
C TYR A 143 14.16 5.65 8.60
N ASN A 144 14.83 6.40 9.46
CA ASN A 144 16.00 5.92 10.20
C ASN A 144 15.67 4.87 11.27
N ASP A 145 14.41 4.74 11.65
CA ASP A 145 13.98 3.82 12.69
C ASP A 145 13.49 2.48 12.15
N ILE A 146 13.18 2.39 10.85
CA ILE A 146 12.55 1.19 10.27
C ILE A 146 13.49 -0.02 10.29
N ILE A 147 14.73 0.12 9.86
CA ILE A 147 15.68 -1.00 9.87
C ILE A 147 15.98 -1.47 11.28
N PRO A 148 16.31 -0.60 12.27
CA PRO A 148 16.44 -1.02 13.64
C PRO A 148 15.17 -1.68 14.21
N TYR A 149 14.00 -1.14 13.88
CA TYR A 149 12.73 -1.72 14.32
C TYR A 149 12.51 -3.12 13.76
N TYR A 150 12.75 -3.32 12.46
CA TYR A 150 12.68 -4.64 11.82
C TYR A 150 13.64 -5.64 12.50
N MET A 151 14.91 -5.26 12.65
CA MET A 151 15.93 -6.14 13.26
C MET A 151 15.61 -6.55 14.68
N ASN A 152 15.03 -5.63 15.46
CA ASN A 152 14.78 -5.89 16.89
C ASN A 152 13.44 -6.58 17.18
N ASN A 153 12.46 -6.51 16.26
CA ASN A 153 11.09 -6.96 16.55
C ASN A 153 10.54 -7.99 15.57
N ILE A 154 11.06 -8.05 14.33
CA ILE A 154 10.49 -8.87 13.26
C ILE A 154 11.48 -9.93 12.77
N ALA A 155 12.74 -9.58 12.56
CA ALA A 155 13.71 -10.42 11.84
C ALA A 155 13.86 -11.86 12.37
N GLU A 156 13.77 -12.05 13.68
CA GLU A 156 13.88 -13.36 14.35
C GLU A 156 12.52 -13.89 14.82
N ASN A 157 11.42 -13.23 14.48
CA ASN A 157 10.08 -13.63 14.91
C ASN A 157 9.43 -14.54 13.86
N GLU A 158 9.32 -15.82 14.17
CA GLU A 158 8.77 -16.85 13.26
C GLU A 158 7.27 -16.65 12.95
N GLN A 159 6.56 -15.83 13.72
CA GLN A 159 5.12 -15.59 13.54
C GLN A 159 4.85 -14.44 12.55
N VAL A 160 5.80 -13.55 12.32
CA VAL A 160 5.62 -12.32 11.54
C VAL A 160 6.50 -12.33 10.30
N GLU A 161 5.93 -11.97 9.17
CA GLU A 161 6.63 -11.81 7.90
C GLU A 161 6.44 -10.38 7.39
N LEU A 162 7.53 -9.62 7.23
CA LEU A 162 7.46 -8.30 6.64
C LEU A 162 7.41 -8.41 5.11
N LYS A 163 6.27 -8.05 4.52
CA LYS A 163 6.03 -8.15 3.06
C LYS A 163 6.07 -6.83 2.35
N MET A 164 5.75 -5.72 3.01
CA MET A 164 5.45 -4.46 2.34
C MET A 164 6.03 -3.25 3.07
N LEU A 165 6.62 -2.32 2.34
CA LEU A 165 6.74 -0.93 2.76
C LEU A 165 5.60 -0.11 2.16
N HIS A 166 4.99 0.73 2.98
CA HIS A 166 3.91 1.61 2.60
C HIS A 166 4.37 3.07 2.66
N PHE A 167 4.25 3.76 1.54
CA PHE A 167 4.63 5.14 1.37
C PHE A 167 3.41 5.96 0.96
N PHE A 168 3.17 7.07 1.62
CA PHE A 168 2.02 7.92 1.33
C PHE A 168 2.36 9.40 1.52
N ILE A 169 2.02 10.21 0.52
CA ILE A 169 2.16 11.66 0.55
C ILE A 169 0.78 12.32 0.59
N ASN A 170 0.53 13.13 1.62
CA ASN A 170 -0.76 13.80 1.82
C ASN A 170 -1.14 14.75 0.67
N THR A 171 -0.16 15.36 0.01
CA THR A 171 -0.39 16.25 -1.14
C THR A 171 -0.66 15.53 -2.45
N GLY A 172 -0.63 14.20 -2.42
CA GLY A 172 -0.84 13.33 -3.57
C GLY A 172 0.37 13.17 -4.48
N VAL A 173 0.15 12.41 -5.55
CA VAL A 173 1.17 12.10 -6.57
C VAL A 173 1.27 13.29 -7.52
N LYS A 174 2.29 14.11 -7.35
CA LYS A 174 2.52 15.33 -8.12
C LYS A 174 3.96 15.36 -8.64
N ASP A 175 4.14 15.98 -9.80
CA ASP A 175 5.47 16.25 -10.34
C ASP A 175 6.14 17.42 -9.59
N THR A 176 6.63 17.10 -8.39
CA THR A 176 7.33 18.06 -7.52
C THR A 176 8.62 17.46 -6.99
N ALA A 177 9.62 18.31 -6.78
CA ALA A 177 10.88 17.86 -6.18
C ALA A 177 10.68 17.16 -4.83
N TYR A 178 9.68 17.59 -4.06
CA TYR A 178 9.31 16.95 -2.80
C TYR A 178 8.84 15.50 -3.01
N TYR A 179 7.88 15.26 -3.92
CA TYR A 179 7.38 13.90 -4.20
C TYR A 179 8.50 12.96 -4.64
N TRP A 180 9.30 13.41 -5.61
CA TRP A 180 10.40 12.60 -6.14
C TRP A 180 11.48 12.29 -5.11
N ASN A 181 11.80 13.26 -4.24
CA ASN A 181 12.74 13.06 -3.16
C ASN A 181 12.23 12.03 -2.13
N GLU A 182 10.97 12.13 -1.73
CA GLU A 182 10.37 11.19 -0.79
C GLU A 182 10.23 9.77 -1.39
N LEU A 183 9.83 9.65 -2.66
CA LEU A 183 9.84 8.37 -3.37
C LEU A 183 11.25 7.77 -3.44
N ASN A 184 12.25 8.58 -3.75
CA ASN A 184 13.65 8.15 -3.78
C ASN A 184 14.09 7.58 -2.44
N LYS A 185 13.81 8.27 -1.33
CA LYS A 185 14.09 7.78 0.03
C LYS A 185 13.39 6.47 0.32
N ALA A 186 12.11 6.36 -0.03
CA ALA A 186 11.33 5.14 0.20
C ALA A 186 11.91 3.93 -0.56
N VAL A 187 12.30 4.11 -1.81
CA VAL A 187 12.88 3.04 -2.63
C VAL A 187 14.28 2.65 -2.15
N ASN A 188 15.12 3.61 -1.76
CA ASN A 188 16.42 3.30 -1.16
C ASN A 188 16.26 2.52 0.15
N LEU A 189 15.32 2.90 1.00
CA LEU A 189 15.00 2.14 2.21
C LEU A 189 14.53 0.72 1.88
N TYR A 190 13.67 0.56 0.87
CA TYR A 190 13.28 -0.76 0.36
C TYR A 190 14.50 -1.61 0.01
N CYS A 191 15.43 -1.05 -0.75
CA CYS A 191 16.64 -1.76 -1.18
C CYS A 191 17.53 -2.18 -0.01
N GLU A 192 17.74 -1.29 0.97
CA GLU A 192 18.53 -1.61 2.16
C GLU A 192 17.86 -2.71 3.01
N LEU A 193 16.57 -2.59 3.19
CA LEU A 193 15.78 -3.55 3.98
C LEU A 193 15.66 -4.89 3.27
N LYS A 194 15.48 -4.91 1.95
CA LYS A 194 15.43 -6.14 1.12
C LYS A 194 16.67 -7.01 1.28
N LYS A 195 17.85 -6.42 1.44
CA LYS A 195 19.10 -7.15 1.68
C LYS A 195 19.12 -7.88 3.03
N LYS A 196 18.27 -7.49 3.98
CA LYS A 196 18.14 -8.07 5.32
C LYS A 196 16.86 -8.90 5.50
N CYS A 197 15.86 -8.64 4.68
CA CYS A 197 14.53 -9.24 4.72
C CYS A 197 14.20 -9.82 3.33
N PRO A 198 14.57 -11.07 3.04
CA PRO A 198 14.29 -11.70 1.74
C PRO A 198 12.80 -11.74 1.37
N GLU A 199 11.92 -11.84 2.38
CA GLU A 199 10.48 -11.91 2.24
C GLU A 199 9.83 -10.58 1.82
N LEU A 200 10.51 -9.45 2.02
CA LEU A 200 10.05 -8.13 1.59
C LEU A 200 10.04 -8.07 0.05
N ASP A 201 8.87 -7.94 -0.54
CA ASP A 201 8.71 -7.97 -2.00
C ASP A 201 7.75 -6.89 -2.53
N SER A 202 7.19 -6.04 -1.67
CA SER A 202 6.14 -5.11 -2.06
C SER A 202 6.42 -3.68 -1.60
N LEU A 203 6.16 -2.73 -2.48
CA LEU A 203 6.18 -1.29 -2.21
C LEU A 203 4.81 -0.71 -2.56
N ASN A 204 4.09 -0.23 -1.55
CA ASN A 204 2.85 0.47 -1.71
C ASN A 204 3.12 1.99 -1.73
N ILE A 205 2.81 2.62 -2.84
CA ILE A 205 3.04 4.05 -3.05
C ILE A 205 1.83 4.91 -2.68
N GLY A 206 0.82 4.30 -2.07
CA GLY A 206 -0.40 4.98 -1.64
C GLY A 206 -1.30 5.41 -2.79
N GLY A 207 -2.11 6.41 -2.52
CA GLY A 207 -3.02 7.01 -3.48
C GLY A 207 -2.62 8.44 -3.84
N GLY A 208 -3.59 9.16 -4.42
CA GLY A 208 -3.45 10.60 -4.66
C GLY A 208 -3.19 11.00 -6.10
N PHE A 209 -3.50 10.13 -7.08
CA PHE A 209 -3.66 10.62 -8.45
C PHE A 209 -4.76 11.69 -8.47
N PRO A 210 -4.49 12.88 -9.00
CA PRO A 210 -5.47 13.95 -9.07
C PRO A 210 -6.64 13.53 -9.95
N ILE A 211 -7.83 14.02 -9.58
CA ILE A 211 -9.04 13.90 -10.42
C ILE A 211 -9.06 15.13 -11.33
N GLN A 212 -9.41 14.92 -12.58
CA GLN A 212 -9.61 16.03 -13.50
C GLN A 212 -10.93 16.74 -13.16
N THR A 213 -10.83 17.81 -12.39
CA THR A 213 -12.00 18.61 -11.95
C THR A 213 -12.35 19.74 -12.91
N HIS A 214 -11.43 20.12 -13.80
CA HIS A 214 -11.61 21.19 -14.79
C HIS A 214 -11.03 20.78 -16.13
N LEU A 215 -11.59 21.32 -17.23
CA LEU A 215 -11.20 20.99 -18.61
C LEU A 215 -9.76 21.40 -18.95
N ASP A 216 -9.25 22.41 -18.28
CA ASP A 216 -7.90 22.99 -18.46
C ASP A 216 -6.87 22.41 -17.46
N MET A 217 -7.25 21.44 -16.64
CA MET A 217 -6.31 20.75 -15.78
C MET A 217 -5.41 19.81 -16.59
N SER A 218 -4.15 20.17 -16.72
CA SER A 218 -3.13 19.33 -17.33
C SER A 218 -2.40 18.50 -16.27
N TYR A 219 -2.70 17.21 -16.21
CA TYR A 219 -1.91 16.25 -15.44
C TYR A 219 -1.55 15.08 -16.35
N ASP A 220 -0.26 14.85 -16.53
CA ASP A 220 0.23 13.79 -17.38
C ASP A 220 0.37 12.49 -16.59
N TYR A 221 -0.70 11.70 -16.59
CA TYR A 221 -0.76 10.40 -15.90
C TYR A 221 0.23 9.39 -16.48
N GLU A 222 0.48 9.43 -17.79
CA GLU A 222 1.40 8.52 -18.48
C GLU A 222 2.83 8.81 -18.04
N TYR A 223 3.26 10.06 -18.13
CA TYR A 223 4.54 10.53 -17.65
C TYR A 223 4.77 10.15 -16.17
N MET A 224 3.81 10.42 -15.29
CA MET A 224 3.95 10.13 -13.87
C MET A 224 4.09 8.62 -13.59
N ALA A 225 3.32 7.78 -14.26
CA ALA A 225 3.44 6.33 -14.11
C ALA A 225 4.81 5.83 -14.63
N GLU A 226 5.26 6.34 -15.77
CA GLU A 226 6.56 5.99 -16.35
C GLU A 226 7.72 6.40 -15.44
N GLU A 227 7.71 7.62 -14.92
CA GLU A 227 8.77 8.13 -14.04
C GLU A 227 8.79 7.39 -12.70
N ILE A 228 7.64 7.07 -12.11
CA ILE A 228 7.57 6.27 -10.87
C ILE A 228 8.22 4.90 -11.11
N VAL A 229 7.80 4.20 -12.14
CA VAL A 229 8.31 2.85 -12.44
C VAL A 229 9.79 2.89 -12.77
N ALA A 230 10.23 3.85 -13.60
CA ALA A 230 11.63 4.01 -13.97
C ALA A 230 12.51 4.32 -12.76
N GLN A 231 12.07 5.20 -11.85
CA GLN A 231 12.81 5.53 -10.65
C GLN A 231 12.96 4.32 -9.72
N VAL A 232 11.86 3.57 -9.48
CA VAL A 232 11.91 2.35 -8.67
C VAL A 232 12.90 1.35 -9.27
N LYS A 233 12.78 1.07 -10.57
CA LYS A 233 13.68 0.13 -11.25
C LYS A 233 15.13 0.57 -11.18
N ASN A 234 15.44 1.81 -11.54
CA ASN A 234 16.81 2.31 -11.57
C ASN A 234 17.49 2.21 -10.20
N ILE A 235 16.77 2.55 -9.12
CA ILE A 235 17.33 2.46 -7.77
C ILE A 235 17.54 0.99 -7.37
N CYS A 236 16.63 0.09 -7.70
CA CYS A 236 16.79 -1.35 -7.45
C CYS A 236 17.98 -1.93 -8.22
N ASP A 237 18.13 -1.59 -9.50
CA ASP A 237 19.25 -2.02 -10.33
C ASP A 237 20.60 -1.53 -9.76
N LEU A 238 20.68 -0.26 -9.36
CA LEU A 238 21.89 0.32 -8.74
C LEU A 238 22.24 -0.35 -7.42
N ASN A 239 21.26 -0.85 -6.67
CA ASN A 239 21.47 -1.55 -5.41
C ASN A 239 21.62 -3.06 -5.57
N GLY A 240 21.43 -3.61 -6.76
CA GLY A 240 21.50 -5.05 -7.03
C GLY A 240 20.44 -5.85 -6.30
N VAL A 241 19.22 -5.30 -6.16
CA VAL A 241 18.07 -5.98 -5.55
C VAL A 241 16.94 -6.13 -6.56
N ALA A 242 16.10 -7.16 -6.36
CA ALA A 242 14.91 -7.36 -7.17
C ALA A 242 13.91 -6.23 -6.96
N GLU A 243 13.23 -5.83 -8.05
CA GLU A 243 12.17 -4.83 -8.00
C GLU A 243 10.99 -5.31 -7.15
N PRO A 244 10.32 -4.41 -6.39
CA PRO A 244 9.12 -4.76 -5.65
C PRO A 244 7.90 -4.87 -6.55
N HIS A 245 6.91 -5.64 -6.14
CA HIS A 245 5.55 -5.45 -6.61
C HIS A 245 5.07 -4.04 -6.21
N ILE A 246 4.56 -3.27 -7.17
CA ILE A 246 4.07 -1.91 -6.91
C ILE A 246 2.58 -1.97 -6.61
N PHE A 247 2.18 -1.38 -5.49
CA PHE A 247 0.78 -1.22 -5.09
C PHE A 247 0.40 0.26 -5.12
N THR A 248 -0.83 0.52 -5.54
CA THR A 248 -1.47 1.84 -5.41
C THR A 248 -2.80 1.72 -4.68
N GLU A 249 -3.19 2.77 -3.97
CA GLU A 249 -4.42 2.84 -3.19
C GLU A 249 -5.33 3.95 -3.72
N PHE A 250 -6.05 3.68 -4.81
CA PHE A 250 -6.87 4.70 -5.46
C PHE A 250 -8.33 4.62 -5.00
N GLY A 251 -8.79 5.65 -4.34
CA GLY A 251 -10.18 5.86 -3.93
C GLY A 251 -10.87 6.89 -4.81
N SER A 252 -10.66 8.17 -4.56
CA SER A 252 -11.28 9.28 -5.30
C SER A 252 -11.02 9.24 -6.81
N TYR A 253 -9.85 8.76 -7.21
CA TYR A 253 -9.55 8.54 -8.64
C TYR A 253 -10.49 7.51 -9.30
N THR A 254 -11.05 6.57 -8.51
CA THR A 254 -11.98 5.53 -8.98
C THR A 254 -13.42 6.02 -9.02
N VAL A 255 -13.84 6.66 -7.95
CA VAL A 255 -15.22 7.13 -7.71
C VAL A 255 -15.20 8.61 -7.38
N GLY A 256 -14.62 9.42 -8.26
CA GLY A 256 -14.50 10.85 -8.06
C GLY A 256 -15.81 11.50 -7.60
N GLU A 257 -15.71 12.52 -6.75
CA GLU A 257 -16.86 13.29 -6.34
C GLU A 257 -17.55 13.86 -7.58
N SER A 258 -18.78 13.43 -7.78
CA SER A 258 -19.68 13.99 -8.79
C SER A 258 -20.40 15.21 -8.22
#